data_29018d528d1ae32d75fb5c47abced428
#
_entry.id   29018d528d1ae32d75fb5c47abced428
#
_cell.length_a   1.000
_cell.length_b   1.000
_cell.length_c   1.000
_cell.angle_alpha   90.00
_cell.angle_beta   90.00
_cell.angle_gamma   90.00
#
_symmetry.space_group_name_H-M   'P 1'
#
loop_
_entity.id
_entity.type
_entity.pdbx_description
1 polymer ?
#
loop_
_entity_poly.entity_id
_entity_poly.type
_entity_poly.pdbx_seq_one_letter_code
_entity_poly.pdbx_strand_id
1 'polypeptide(L)'
;MNIADHAITAAASPALIMSDGGMIPFGELYAKSQRVAAVLRGAGLRPGHGVALVLPNRPEFFEITWGCQLSGLYYTAVNTHFTPDEVAYVIDDSDAKAVFVDASMGDLAAHLRSANAAVDIHIAVGGDLPGWQSYDDAMAAAGDAPPVSDGSEMLYSSGTTGRPKAVRRPLPSDGNGSWAQSVLE
;
A
#
# COMPACT_ATOMS: atom_id res chain seq x y z
N MET A 1 -11.23 9.40 -12.72
CA MET A 1 -12.17 9.18 -11.58
C MET A 1 -11.39 8.35 -10.56
N ASN A 2 -11.11 8.90 -9.39
CA ASN A 2 -10.38 8.22 -8.31
C ASN A 2 -11.33 7.77 -7.19
N ILE A 3 -10.81 7.13 -6.14
CA ILE A 3 -11.66 6.67 -5.03
C ILE A 3 -12.40 7.83 -4.34
N ALA A 4 -11.80 9.00 -4.24
CA ALA A 4 -12.45 10.16 -3.62
C ALA A 4 -13.71 10.58 -4.40
N ASP A 5 -13.65 10.53 -5.75
CA ASP A 5 -14.81 10.83 -6.61
C ASP A 5 -15.95 9.84 -6.35
N HIS A 6 -15.64 8.55 -6.24
CA HIS A 6 -16.64 7.52 -5.93
C HIS A 6 -17.16 7.64 -4.50
N ALA A 7 -16.31 7.97 -3.53
CA ALA A 7 -16.74 8.18 -2.15
C ALA A 7 -17.71 9.36 -2.01
N ILE A 8 -17.60 10.38 -2.89
CA ILE A 8 -18.51 11.53 -2.92
C ILE A 8 -19.83 11.17 -3.64
N THR A 9 -19.74 10.53 -4.81
CA THR A 9 -20.89 10.35 -5.71
C THR A 9 -21.66 9.04 -5.46
N ALA A 10 -21.02 8.04 -4.90
CA ALA A 10 -21.55 6.68 -4.72
C ALA A 10 -21.11 6.04 -3.39
N ALA A 11 -21.08 6.82 -2.30
CA ALA A 11 -20.54 6.40 -1.00
C ALA A 11 -21.10 5.06 -0.48
N ALA A 12 -22.39 4.79 -0.70
CA ALA A 12 -23.06 3.56 -0.24
C ALA A 12 -22.93 2.38 -1.22
N SER A 13 -22.40 2.61 -2.43
CA SER A 13 -22.22 1.54 -3.41
C SER A 13 -21.06 0.62 -3.01
N PRO A 14 -21.14 -0.70 -3.30
CA PRO A 14 -20.08 -1.63 -3.00
C PRO A 14 -18.78 -1.26 -3.73
N ALA A 15 -17.69 -1.11 -2.99
CA ALA A 15 -16.33 -0.99 -3.51
C ALA A 15 -15.64 -2.36 -3.55
N LEU A 16 -15.83 -3.16 -2.50
CA LEU A 16 -15.32 -4.53 -2.41
C LEU A 16 -16.47 -5.48 -2.11
N ILE A 17 -16.46 -6.63 -2.77
CA ILE A 17 -17.39 -7.75 -2.50
C ILE A 17 -16.51 -8.94 -2.14
N MET A 18 -16.69 -9.44 -0.92
CA MET A 18 -15.91 -10.55 -0.38
C MET A 18 -16.53 -11.90 -0.81
N SER A 19 -15.74 -12.97 -0.77
CA SER A 19 -16.17 -14.31 -1.16
C SER A 19 -17.29 -14.90 -0.28
N ASP A 20 -17.41 -14.42 0.95
CA ASP A 20 -18.47 -14.78 1.90
C ASP A 20 -19.75 -13.94 1.72
N GLY A 21 -19.77 -13.01 0.75
CA GLY A 21 -20.88 -12.10 0.47
C GLY A 21 -20.83 -10.80 1.27
N GLY A 22 -19.84 -10.60 2.14
CA GLY A 22 -19.60 -9.31 2.81
C GLY A 22 -19.30 -8.20 1.79
N MET A 23 -19.72 -6.98 2.10
CA MET A 23 -19.49 -5.81 1.22
C MET A 23 -18.89 -4.67 2.01
N ILE A 24 -17.92 -3.99 1.41
CA ILE A 24 -17.35 -2.74 1.92
C ILE A 24 -17.72 -1.62 0.93
N PRO A 25 -18.45 -0.60 1.36
CA PRO A 25 -18.85 0.51 0.49
C PRO A 25 -17.69 1.48 0.24
N PHE A 26 -17.79 2.26 -0.85
CA PHE A 26 -16.76 3.25 -1.22
C PHE A 26 -16.50 4.27 -0.10
N GLY A 27 -17.52 4.74 0.59
CA GLY A 27 -17.35 5.70 1.68
C GLY A 27 -16.53 5.14 2.85
N GLU A 28 -16.77 3.88 3.23
CA GLU A 28 -15.99 3.21 4.29
C GLU A 28 -14.53 2.99 3.87
N LEU A 29 -14.34 2.45 2.67
CA LEU A 29 -13.00 2.17 2.15
C LEU A 29 -12.19 3.47 2.00
N TYR A 30 -12.83 4.56 1.56
CA TYR A 30 -12.19 5.87 1.47
C TYR A 30 -11.78 6.42 2.85
N ALA A 31 -12.68 6.34 3.86
CA ALA A 31 -12.37 6.79 5.21
C ALA A 31 -11.17 6.03 5.81
N LYS A 32 -11.11 4.71 5.62
CA LYS A 32 -9.97 3.90 6.05
C LYS A 32 -8.69 4.24 5.28
N SER A 33 -8.78 4.48 3.97
CA SER A 33 -7.64 4.92 3.16
C SER A 33 -7.10 6.29 3.60
N GLN A 34 -7.96 7.22 4.03
CA GLN A 34 -7.53 8.50 4.59
C GLN A 34 -6.76 8.32 5.91
N ARG A 35 -7.16 7.37 6.76
CA ARG A 35 -6.42 7.04 7.99
C ARG A 35 -5.05 6.43 7.69
N VAL A 36 -4.97 5.50 6.71
CA VAL A 36 -3.68 4.99 6.24
C VAL A 36 -2.80 6.12 5.74
N ALA A 37 -3.35 7.06 4.95
CA ALA A 37 -2.63 8.23 4.50
C ALA A 37 -2.10 9.09 5.67
N ALA A 38 -2.90 9.23 6.74
CA ALA A 38 -2.48 9.93 7.96
C ALA A 38 -1.34 9.21 8.68
N VAL A 39 -1.42 7.87 8.83
CA VAL A 39 -0.35 7.04 9.40
C VAL A 39 0.96 7.24 8.64
N LEU A 40 0.94 7.04 7.32
CA LEU A 40 2.14 7.12 6.50
C LEU A 40 2.77 8.52 6.50
N ARG A 41 1.95 9.58 6.38
CA ARG A 41 2.44 10.97 6.43
C ARG A 41 2.91 11.37 7.83
N GLY A 42 2.22 10.93 8.88
CA GLY A 42 2.61 11.13 10.26
C GLY A 42 3.96 10.49 10.58
N ALA A 43 4.23 9.34 9.99
CA ALA A 43 5.51 8.64 10.07
C ALA A 43 6.61 9.24 9.15
N GLY A 44 6.34 10.36 8.48
CA GLY A 44 7.34 11.12 7.72
C GLY A 44 7.41 10.82 6.23
N LEU A 45 6.57 9.95 5.66
CA LEU A 45 6.57 9.70 4.21
C LEU A 45 6.13 10.96 3.44
N ARG A 46 6.70 11.15 2.27
CA ARG A 46 6.47 12.28 1.37
C ARG A 46 6.17 11.76 -0.03
N PRO A 47 5.49 12.55 -0.90
CA PRO A 47 5.27 12.19 -2.28
C PRO A 47 6.54 11.66 -2.95
N GLY A 48 6.41 10.55 -3.66
CA GLY A 48 7.52 9.85 -4.32
C GLY A 48 8.20 8.76 -3.50
N HIS A 49 7.95 8.65 -2.18
CA HIS A 49 8.45 7.53 -1.38
C HIS A 49 7.71 6.23 -1.73
N GLY A 50 8.40 5.10 -1.54
CA GLY A 50 7.88 3.75 -1.76
C GLY A 50 7.27 3.12 -0.51
N VAL A 51 6.25 2.28 -0.73
CA VAL A 51 5.61 1.43 0.27
C VAL A 51 5.49 0.02 -0.30
N ALA A 52 5.97 -1.00 0.40
CA ALA A 52 5.83 -2.40 -0.01
C ALA A 52 4.70 -3.10 0.77
N LEU A 53 3.93 -3.93 0.07
CA LEU A 53 2.85 -4.72 0.65
C LEU A 53 3.10 -6.20 0.40
N VAL A 54 3.28 -6.98 1.47
CA VAL A 54 3.39 -8.45 1.44
C VAL A 54 2.14 -9.01 2.09
N LEU A 55 1.02 -8.90 1.40
CA LEU A 55 -0.31 -9.23 1.89
C LEU A 55 -1.04 -10.18 0.94
N PRO A 56 -1.81 -11.17 1.45
CA PRO A 56 -2.77 -11.89 0.66
C PRO A 56 -3.93 -10.97 0.25
N ASN A 57 -4.89 -11.51 -0.52
CA ASN A 57 -6.11 -10.79 -0.88
C ASN A 57 -6.96 -10.56 0.36
N ARG A 58 -7.01 -9.31 0.83
CA ARG A 58 -7.75 -8.85 2.01
C ARG A 58 -8.14 -7.38 1.86
N PRO A 59 -9.17 -6.90 2.57
CA PRO A 59 -9.63 -5.51 2.46
C PRO A 59 -8.54 -4.48 2.72
N GLU A 60 -7.66 -4.72 3.70
CA GLU A 60 -6.60 -3.79 4.09
C GLU A 60 -5.58 -3.56 2.96
N PHE A 61 -5.44 -4.51 2.02
CA PHE A 61 -4.65 -4.29 0.82
C PHE A 61 -5.14 -3.04 0.05
N PHE A 62 -6.45 -2.93 -0.14
CA PHE A 62 -7.04 -1.77 -0.83
C PHE A 62 -7.01 -0.50 0.02
N GLU A 63 -7.23 -0.61 1.33
CA GLU A 63 -7.11 0.51 2.26
C GLU A 63 -5.71 1.13 2.17
N ILE A 64 -4.65 0.29 2.14
CA ILE A 64 -3.26 0.72 2.08
C ILE A 64 -2.91 1.28 0.70
N THR A 65 -3.25 0.57 -0.39
CA THR A 65 -2.90 1.04 -1.75
C THR A 65 -3.56 2.37 -2.06
N TRP A 66 -4.82 2.57 -1.65
CA TRP A 66 -5.50 3.85 -1.84
C TRP A 66 -4.99 4.93 -0.87
N GLY A 67 -4.58 4.57 0.35
CA GLY A 67 -3.88 5.48 1.26
C GLY A 67 -2.57 6.00 0.65
N CYS A 68 -1.82 5.13 -0.02
CA CYS A 68 -0.63 5.51 -0.79
C CYS A 68 -0.98 6.45 -1.95
N GLN A 69 -2.03 6.12 -2.72
CA GLN A 69 -2.49 6.99 -3.82
C GLN A 69 -2.89 8.38 -3.32
N LEU A 70 -3.65 8.48 -2.23
CA LEU A 70 -4.06 9.76 -1.63
C LEU A 70 -2.88 10.59 -1.09
N SER A 71 -1.70 9.99 -0.95
CA SER A 71 -0.50 10.60 -0.38
C SER A 71 0.63 10.84 -1.39
N GLY A 72 0.41 10.57 -2.68
CA GLY A 72 1.44 10.69 -3.71
C GLY A 72 2.57 9.67 -3.57
N LEU A 73 2.31 8.52 -2.94
CA LEU A 73 3.31 7.49 -2.70
C LEU A 73 3.28 6.43 -3.81
N TYR A 74 4.43 5.80 -4.04
CA TYR A 74 4.46 4.55 -4.78
C TYR A 74 4.08 3.40 -3.87
N TYR A 75 3.32 2.42 -4.39
CA TYR A 75 3.10 1.16 -3.70
C TYR A 75 3.51 -0.02 -4.58
N THR A 76 4.12 -1.02 -3.95
CA THR A 76 4.58 -2.26 -4.57
C THR A 76 3.88 -3.44 -3.92
N ALA A 77 2.99 -4.12 -4.67
CA ALA A 77 2.43 -5.39 -4.26
C ALA A 77 3.47 -6.49 -4.49
N VAL A 78 3.96 -7.08 -3.41
CA VAL A 78 4.96 -8.14 -3.45
C VAL A 78 4.26 -9.49 -3.43
N ASN A 79 4.66 -10.39 -4.33
CA ASN A 79 4.09 -11.74 -4.38
C ASN A 79 4.42 -12.50 -3.09
N THR A 80 3.39 -12.95 -2.38
CA THR A 80 3.50 -13.71 -1.11
C THR A 80 4.09 -15.11 -1.27
N HIS A 81 4.25 -15.60 -2.50
CA HIS A 81 4.89 -16.88 -2.81
C HIS A 81 6.39 -16.77 -3.12
N PHE A 82 6.94 -15.56 -3.11
CA PHE A 82 8.38 -15.37 -3.24
C PHE A 82 9.12 -15.90 -2.03
N THR A 83 10.35 -16.32 -2.22
CA THR A 83 11.26 -16.64 -1.12
C THR A 83 11.55 -15.39 -0.28
N PRO A 84 11.96 -15.52 1.00
CA PRO A 84 12.30 -14.37 1.82
C PRO A 84 13.33 -13.43 1.19
N ASP A 85 14.34 -13.97 0.51
CA ASP A 85 15.38 -13.18 -0.16
C ASP A 85 14.85 -12.44 -1.41
N GLU A 86 13.91 -13.05 -2.15
CA GLU A 86 13.25 -12.38 -3.28
C GLU A 86 12.34 -11.24 -2.80
N VAL A 87 11.61 -11.44 -1.69
CA VAL A 87 10.81 -10.37 -1.06
C VAL A 87 11.70 -9.23 -0.61
N ALA A 88 12.81 -9.55 0.10
CA ALA A 88 13.78 -8.56 0.56
C ALA A 88 14.37 -7.77 -0.61
N TYR A 89 14.73 -8.47 -1.70
CA TYR A 89 15.22 -7.82 -2.92
C TYR A 89 14.20 -6.82 -3.51
N VAL A 90 12.92 -7.20 -3.62
CA VAL A 90 11.89 -6.30 -4.15
C VAL A 90 11.69 -5.08 -3.27
N ILE A 91 11.74 -5.25 -1.94
CA ILE A 91 11.62 -4.15 -0.97
C ILE A 91 12.78 -3.16 -1.14
N ASP A 92 14.03 -3.65 -1.26
CA ASP A 92 15.20 -2.80 -1.45
C ASP A 92 15.17 -2.11 -2.82
N ASP A 93 14.91 -2.86 -3.90
CA ASP A 93 14.89 -2.34 -5.27
C ASP A 93 13.78 -1.29 -5.50
N SER A 94 12.67 -1.41 -4.75
CA SER A 94 11.57 -0.42 -4.78
C SER A 94 11.86 0.84 -3.94
N ASP A 95 12.97 0.91 -3.22
CA ASP A 95 13.30 1.97 -2.26
C ASP A 95 12.17 2.22 -1.24
N ALA A 96 11.53 1.11 -0.79
CA ALA A 96 10.42 1.19 0.13
C ALA A 96 10.86 1.75 1.49
N LYS A 97 10.14 2.76 1.99
CA LYS A 97 10.33 3.37 3.32
C LYS A 97 9.39 2.77 4.37
N ALA A 98 8.33 2.14 3.91
CA ALA A 98 7.39 1.41 4.76
C ALA A 98 7.12 0.02 4.18
N VAL A 99 6.92 -0.96 5.04
CA VAL A 99 6.50 -2.31 4.66
C VAL A 99 5.31 -2.76 5.51
N PHE A 100 4.30 -3.31 4.83
CA PHE A 100 3.16 -3.96 5.45
C PHE A 100 3.26 -5.47 5.20
N VAL A 101 3.17 -6.28 6.26
CA VAL A 101 3.25 -7.74 6.17
C VAL A 101 2.05 -8.35 6.87
N ASP A 102 1.49 -9.42 6.31
CA ASP A 102 0.46 -10.21 6.98
C ASP A 102 1.03 -10.89 8.23
N ALA A 103 0.33 -10.80 9.36
CA ALA A 103 0.79 -11.33 10.63
C ALA A 103 0.97 -12.86 10.63
N SER A 104 0.34 -13.58 9.70
CA SER A 104 0.56 -15.02 9.53
C SER A 104 1.96 -15.37 8.99
N MET A 105 2.73 -14.36 8.50
CA MET A 105 4.05 -14.54 7.88
C MET A 105 5.18 -14.17 8.85
N GLY A 106 5.13 -14.65 10.11
CA GLY A 106 6.07 -14.25 11.18
C GLY A 106 7.55 -14.51 10.85
N ASP A 107 7.88 -15.65 10.24
CA ASP A 107 9.26 -15.98 9.85
C ASP A 107 9.79 -15.02 8.77
N LEU A 108 8.96 -14.69 7.77
CA LEU A 108 9.28 -13.70 6.76
C LEU A 108 9.47 -12.32 7.39
N ALA A 109 8.57 -11.90 8.27
CA ALA A 109 8.66 -10.62 8.96
C ALA A 109 9.96 -10.49 9.78
N ALA A 110 10.37 -11.56 10.46
CA ALA A 110 11.66 -11.59 11.20
C ALA A 110 12.86 -11.46 10.25
N HIS A 111 12.82 -12.13 9.08
CA HIS A 111 13.86 -12.02 8.05
C HIS A 111 13.96 -10.59 7.51
N LEU A 112 12.82 -9.98 7.14
CA LEU A 112 12.79 -8.63 6.56
C LEU A 112 13.32 -7.55 7.52
N ARG A 113 13.08 -7.69 8.81
CA ARG A 113 13.64 -6.79 9.83
C ARG A 113 15.16 -6.72 9.81
N SER A 114 15.82 -7.82 9.47
CA SER A 114 17.28 -7.89 9.40
C SER A 114 17.82 -7.59 8.01
N ALA A 115 17.13 -7.99 6.96
CA ALA A 115 17.56 -7.84 5.57
C ALA A 115 17.37 -6.41 5.04
N ASN A 116 16.26 -5.74 5.39
CA ASN A 116 15.88 -4.43 4.84
C ASN A 116 16.06 -3.31 5.87
N ALA A 117 17.30 -3.06 6.28
CA ALA A 117 17.63 -2.07 7.31
C ALA A 117 17.31 -0.61 6.94
N ALA A 118 17.07 -0.33 5.65
CA ALA A 118 16.69 0.99 5.15
C ALA A 118 15.18 1.28 5.24
N VAL A 119 14.38 0.29 5.63
CA VAL A 119 12.95 0.47 5.87
C VAL A 119 12.72 1.04 7.26
N ASP A 120 12.10 2.21 7.32
CA ASP A 120 11.87 2.92 8.58
C ASP A 120 10.62 2.43 9.32
N ILE A 121 9.60 1.99 8.55
CA ILE A 121 8.25 1.70 9.06
C ILE A 121 7.87 0.26 8.76
N HIS A 122 7.57 -0.49 9.82
CA HIS A 122 7.17 -1.90 9.76
C HIS A 122 5.80 -2.07 10.40
N ILE A 123 4.79 -2.46 9.62
CA ILE A 123 3.41 -2.61 10.09
C ILE A 123 2.92 -4.04 9.84
N ALA A 124 2.43 -4.68 10.89
CA ALA A 124 1.79 -6.00 10.86
C ALA A 124 0.28 -5.84 10.64
N VAL A 125 -0.28 -6.59 9.69
CA VAL A 125 -1.70 -6.53 9.33
C VAL A 125 -2.39 -7.85 9.71
N GLY A 126 -3.48 -7.75 10.47
CA GLY A 126 -4.28 -8.91 10.88
C GLY A 126 -3.75 -9.64 12.10
N GLY A 127 -2.93 -8.99 12.92
CA GLY A 127 -2.39 -9.48 14.17
C GLY A 127 -1.09 -8.79 14.55
N ASP A 128 -0.50 -9.26 15.65
CA ASP A 128 0.74 -8.70 16.20
C ASP A 128 1.96 -9.50 15.76
N LEU A 129 3.05 -8.80 15.49
CA LEU A 129 4.37 -9.38 15.22
C LEU A 129 5.44 -8.70 16.10
N PRO A 130 6.40 -9.45 16.64
CA PRO A 130 7.47 -8.88 17.46
C PRO A 130 8.27 -7.80 16.70
N GLY A 131 8.32 -6.59 17.27
CA GLY A 131 9.05 -5.46 16.70
C GLY A 131 8.37 -4.77 15.49
N TRP A 132 7.11 -5.10 15.21
CA TRP A 132 6.27 -4.44 14.21
C TRP A 132 5.16 -3.65 14.90
N GLN A 133 4.75 -2.53 14.32
CA GLN A 133 3.57 -1.81 14.76
C GLN A 133 2.32 -2.56 14.30
N SER A 134 1.31 -2.69 15.17
CA SER A 134 0.01 -3.22 14.78
C SER A 134 -0.70 -2.25 13.82
N TYR A 135 -1.26 -2.78 12.74
CA TYR A 135 -2.09 -1.99 11.82
C TYR A 135 -3.30 -1.40 12.53
N ASP A 136 -3.98 -2.19 13.34
CA ASP A 136 -5.19 -1.78 14.05
C ASP A 136 -4.89 -0.64 15.03
N ASP A 137 -3.79 -0.72 15.78
CA ASP A 137 -3.35 0.33 16.69
C ASP A 137 -2.98 1.61 15.93
N ALA A 138 -2.25 1.47 14.81
CA ALA A 138 -1.90 2.61 13.96
C ALA A 138 -3.15 3.32 13.43
N MET A 139 -4.13 2.54 12.96
CA MET A 139 -5.40 3.06 12.45
C MET A 139 -6.27 3.68 13.53
N ALA A 140 -6.27 3.11 14.75
CA ALA A 140 -7.02 3.66 15.88
C ALA A 140 -6.47 5.01 16.36
N ALA A 141 -5.14 5.19 16.28
CA ALA A 141 -4.47 6.43 16.67
C ALA A 141 -4.51 7.51 15.58
N ALA A 142 -4.79 7.15 14.32
CA ALA A 142 -4.77 8.06 13.19
C ALA A 142 -6.08 8.85 13.06
N GLY A 143 -5.96 10.14 12.76
CA GLY A 143 -7.08 10.94 12.24
C GLY A 143 -7.23 10.75 10.72
N ASP A 144 -8.19 11.48 10.14
CA ASP A 144 -8.35 11.52 8.69
C ASP A 144 -7.34 12.50 8.07
N ALA A 145 -6.87 12.19 6.87
CA ALA A 145 -5.97 13.06 6.15
C ALA A 145 -6.46 13.29 4.71
N PRO A 146 -6.67 14.55 4.30
CA PRO A 146 -7.11 14.84 2.95
C PRO A 146 -6.05 14.41 1.92
N PRO A 147 -6.45 14.12 0.67
CA PRO A 147 -5.52 13.87 -0.43
C PRO A 147 -4.55 15.05 -0.62
N VAL A 148 -3.29 14.73 -0.96
CA VAL A 148 -2.27 15.78 -1.23
C VAL A 148 -1.75 15.72 -2.66
N SER A 149 -1.68 14.52 -3.25
CA SER A 149 -1.29 14.27 -4.64
C SER A 149 -1.62 12.84 -5.02
N ASP A 150 -1.67 12.54 -6.31
CA ASP A 150 -1.90 11.18 -6.77
C ASP A 150 -0.61 10.36 -6.70
N GLY A 151 -0.69 9.20 -6.02
CA GLY A 151 0.34 8.17 -6.01
C GLY A 151 0.17 7.18 -7.17
N SER A 152 1.07 6.21 -7.28
CA SER A 152 1.03 5.22 -8.35
C SER A 152 1.52 3.85 -7.89
N GLU A 153 1.10 2.82 -8.60
CA GLU A 153 1.71 1.50 -8.46
C GLU A 153 3.13 1.47 -9.06
N MET A 154 4.00 0.70 -8.41
CA MET A 154 5.28 0.26 -8.95
C MET A 154 5.20 -1.25 -9.12
N LEU A 155 5.03 -1.69 -10.37
CA LEU A 155 4.81 -3.10 -10.68
C LEU A 155 6.13 -3.83 -10.91
N TYR A 156 6.16 -5.10 -10.51
CA TYR A 156 7.27 -6.00 -10.79
C TYR A 156 6.84 -7.08 -11.78
N SER A 157 7.60 -7.25 -12.84
CA SER A 157 7.43 -8.34 -13.79
C SER A 157 8.50 -9.41 -13.58
N SER A 158 8.16 -10.68 -13.86
CA SER A 158 9.14 -11.76 -13.91
C SER A 158 10.11 -11.49 -15.08
N GLY A 159 11.27 -10.92 -14.77
CA GLY A 159 12.29 -10.68 -15.80
C GLY A 159 12.82 -12.00 -16.38
N THR A 160 13.07 -12.04 -17.69
CA THR A 160 13.70 -13.17 -18.38
C THR A 160 15.10 -13.52 -17.87
N THR A 161 15.67 -12.69 -17.01
CA THR A 161 17.02 -12.81 -16.42
C THR A 161 17.01 -13.34 -14.98
N GLY A 162 15.88 -13.85 -14.47
CA GLY A 162 15.77 -14.48 -13.15
C GLY A 162 15.55 -13.54 -11.96
N ARG A 163 15.62 -12.22 -12.14
CA ARG A 163 15.24 -11.25 -11.10
C ARG A 163 14.04 -10.41 -11.54
N PRO A 164 13.07 -10.13 -10.65
CA PRO A 164 11.95 -9.23 -10.95
C PRO A 164 12.48 -7.85 -11.38
N LYS A 165 11.83 -7.24 -12.37
CA LYS A 165 12.15 -5.89 -12.85
C LYS A 165 11.01 -4.94 -12.55
N ALA A 166 11.36 -3.79 -11.99
CA ALA A 166 10.42 -2.73 -11.68
C ALA A 166 9.95 -1.98 -12.93
N VAL A 167 8.67 -1.65 -12.96
CA VAL A 167 8.07 -0.66 -13.87
C VAL A 167 7.54 0.48 -13.01
N ARG A 168 8.28 1.59 -12.99
CA ARG A 168 7.92 2.80 -12.23
C ARG A 168 7.46 3.88 -13.20
N ARG A 169 6.18 4.27 -13.10
CA ARG A 169 5.64 5.39 -13.86
C ARG A 169 5.93 6.71 -13.14
N PRO A 170 6.19 7.81 -13.86
CA PRO A 170 6.28 9.13 -13.23
C PRO A 170 5.00 9.45 -12.47
N LEU A 171 5.12 10.04 -11.28
CA LEU A 171 3.95 10.61 -10.61
C LEU A 171 3.48 11.85 -11.37
N PRO A 172 2.16 12.15 -11.37
CA PRO A 172 1.64 13.37 -11.95
C PRO A 172 2.31 14.60 -11.34
N SER A 173 2.83 15.51 -12.19
CA SER A 173 3.61 16.68 -11.74
C SER A 173 2.78 17.79 -11.11
N ASP A 174 1.46 17.75 -11.20
CA ASP A 174 0.58 18.89 -10.95
C ASP A 174 -0.79 18.55 -10.31
N GLY A 175 -0.90 17.49 -9.52
CA GLY A 175 -2.11 17.21 -8.72
C GLY A 175 -3.41 17.01 -9.55
N ASN A 176 -3.33 17.08 -10.87
CA ASN A 176 -4.48 16.99 -11.80
C ASN A 176 -4.40 15.77 -12.75
N GLY A 177 -3.42 14.90 -12.55
CA GLY A 177 -3.23 13.70 -13.36
C GLY A 177 -4.06 12.53 -12.84
N SER A 178 -5.31 12.44 -13.27
CA SER A 178 -6.05 11.19 -13.14
C SER A 178 -5.30 10.08 -13.90
N TRP A 179 -4.91 8.99 -13.23
CA TRP A 179 -4.35 7.77 -13.85
C TRP A 179 -5.23 7.26 -15.02
N ALA A 180 -6.51 7.60 -15.02
CA ALA A 180 -7.45 7.28 -16.09
C ALA A 180 -7.11 7.93 -17.44
N GLN A 181 -6.32 9.01 -17.49
CA GLN A 181 -5.91 9.64 -18.75
C GLN A 181 -4.69 8.95 -19.37
N SER A 182 -3.84 8.29 -18.59
CA SER A 182 -2.63 7.62 -19.12
C SER A 182 -2.86 6.21 -19.66
N VAL A 183 -4.07 5.67 -19.56
CA VAL A 183 -4.44 4.33 -20.08
C VAL A 183 -5.11 4.42 -21.47
N LEU A 184 -5.46 5.62 -21.93
CA LEU A 184 -6.17 5.85 -23.19
C LEU A 184 -5.28 6.43 -24.30
N GLU A 185 -3.98 6.61 -24.08
CA GLU A 185 -2.96 6.90 -25.08
C GLU A 185 -2.08 5.66 -25.34
#